data_e4d598b6cf4062a48d3a64d054a51f73
#
_entry.id   e4d598b6cf4062a48d3a64d054a51f73
#
_cell.length_a   1.000
_cell.length_b   1.000
_cell.length_c   1.000
_cell.angle_alpha   90.00
_cell.angle_beta   90.00
_cell.angle_gamma   90.00
#
_symmetry.space_group_name_H-M   'P 1'
#
loop_
_entity.id
_entity.type
_entity.pdbx_description
1 polymer ?
#
loop_
_entity_poly.entity_id
_entity_poly.type
_entity_poly.pdbx_seq_one_letter_code
_entity_poly.pdbx_strand_id
1 'polypeptide(L)'
;GQIDQAKSMFKTVFKVMSENQDYVDYLSSRLIELGDSVPNEIKKCMINPVNETNKRLTFELDSLPNNIFADPGDVIPNRVGFSKYASFLNSSYQKEYGRPLFLAMSADLADSTNLSGFAIEYGSNKNKGLYDKENNLRSPLFPQGITEFTNAGMMAGAATVNFSKNPYDVFSGFFGATSTYGSFSYLKYGPIRLFSQIAQDSNL
;
A
#
# COMPACT_ATOMS: atom_id res chain seq x y z
N GLY A 1 -32.64 -20.63 -16.91
CA GLY A 1 -31.21 -20.62 -17.27
C GLY A 1 -30.49 -19.43 -16.65
N GLN A 2 -29.24 -19.24 -16.95
CA GLN A 2 -28.41 -18.12 -16.39
C GLN A 2 -29.02 -16.74 -16.63
N ILE A 3 -29.68 -16.54 -17.78
CA ILE A 3 -30.36 -15.29 -18.11
C ILE A 3 -31.57 -15.05 -17.19
N ASP A 4 -32.33 -16.08 -16.87
CA ASP A 4 -33.51 -15.94 -15.99
C ASP A 4 -33.06 -15.67 -14.53
N GLN A 5 -31.98 -16.30 -14.13
CA GLN A 5 -31.36 -16.02 -12.84
C GLN A 5 -30.87 -14.57 -12.75
N ALA A 6 -30.18 -14.08 -13.77
CA ALA A 6 -29.70 -12.68 -13.83
C ALA A 6 -30.90 -11.71 -13.79
N LYS A 7 -31.96 -11.95 -14.58
CA LYS A 7 -33.21 -11.16 -14.56
C LYS A 7 -33.85 -11.14 -13.17
N SER A 8 -33.87 -12.28 -12.47
CA SER A 8 -34.41 -12.38 -11.12
C SER A 8 -33.58 -11.55 -10.12
N MET A 9 -32.26 -11.64 -10.22
CA MET A 9 -31.33 -10.83 -9.38
C MET A 9 -31.56 -9.33 -9.61
N PHE A 10 -31.61 -8.88 -10.86
CA PHE A 10 -31.86 -7.46 -11.16
C PHE A 10 -33.21 -6.98 -10.61
N LYS A 11 -34.27 -7.79 -10.75
CA LYS A 11 -35.60 -7.44 -10.17
C LYS A 11 -35.53 -7.29 -8.65
N THR A 12 -34.74 -8.14 -7.96
CA THR A 12 -34.53 -8.03 -6.51
C THR A 12 -33.78 -6.75 -6.15
N VAL A 13 -32.73 -6.44 -6.89
CA VAL A 13 -31.96 -5.19 -6.69
C VAL A 13 -32.86 -3.98 -6.88
N PHE A 14 -33.60 -3.89 -7.96
CA PHE A 14 -34.53 -2.78 -8.21
C PHE A 14 -35.62 -2.66 -7.13
N LYS A 15 -36.14 -3.77 -6.64
CA LYS A 15 -37.08 -3.75 -5.54
C LYS A 15 -36.43 -3.14 -4.26
N VAL A 16 -35.28 -3.64 -3.86
CA VAL A 16 -34.56 -3.12 -2.68
C VAL A 16 -34.24 -1.64 -2.84
N MET A 17 -33.82 -1.21 -4.02
CA MET A 17 -33.56 0.21 -4.28
C MET A 17 -34.83 1.06 -4.16
N SER A 18 -35.94 0.62 -4.74
CA SER A 18 -37.22 1.36 -4.66
C SER A 18 -37.80 1.46 -3.26
N GLU A 19 -37.50 0.50 -2.39
CA GLU A 19 -37.90 0.52 -0.98
C GLU A 19 -36.98 1.39 -0.11
N ASN A 20 -35.85 1.85 -0.64
CA ASN A 20 -34.85 2.66 0.09
C ASN A 20 -34.48 3.92 -0.71
N GLN A 21 -35.47 4.70 -1.11
CA GLN A 21 -35.30 5.84 -2.00
C GLN A 21 -34.29 6.85 -1.46
N ASP A 22 -34.29 7.13 -0.17
CA ASP A 22 -33.35 8.07 0.46
C ASP A 22 -31.87 7.69 0.24
N TYR A 23 -31.55 6.39 0.29
CA TYR A 23 -30.20 5.90 -0.01
C TYR A 23 -29.87 6.01 -1.51
N VAL A 24 -30.84 5.76 -2.39
CA VAL A 24 -30.66 5.93 -3.83
C VAL A 24 -30.41 7.37 -4.18
N ASP A 25 -31.20 8.29 -3.61
CA ASP A 25 -31.06 9.73 -3.83
C ASP A 25 -29.71 10.25 -3.30
N TYR A 26 -29.31 9.79 -2.11
CA TYR A 26 -27.97 10.10 -1.57
C TYR A 26 -26.85 9.59 -2.48
N LEU A 27 -26.88 8.32 -2.88
CA LEU A 27 -25.88 7.74 -3.76
C LEU A 27 -25.82 8.46 -5.11
N SER A 28 -26.99 8.72 -5.72
CA SER A 28 -27.09 9.40 -7.00
C SER A 28 -26.51 10.81 -6.92
N SER A 29 -26.84 11.56 -5.88
CA SER A 29 -26.31 12.90 -5.65
C SER A 29 -24.78 12.88 -5.51
N ARG A 30 -24.23 11.90 -4.77
CA ARG A 30 -22.78 11.76 -4.61
C ARG A 30 -22.08 11.37 -5.91
N LEU A 31 -22.69 10.51 -6.72
CA LEU A 31 -22.14 10.13 -8.02
C LEU A 31 -22.15 11.31 -9.02
N ILE A 32 -23.22 12.10 -9.03
CA ILE A 32 -23.31 13.32 -9.85
C ILE A 32 -22.24 14.32 -9.40
N GLU A 33 -22.14 14.60 -8.09
CA GLU A 33 -21.12 15.51 -7.54
C GLU A 33 -19.70 15.07 -7.92
N LEU A 34 -19.41 13.78 -7.82
CA LEU A 34 -18.13 13.22 -8.26
C LEU A 34 -17.92 13.39 -9.77
N GLY A 35 -18.94 13.08 -10.59
CA GLY A 35 -18.88 13.24 -12.03
C GLY A 35 -18.64 14.70 -12.45
N ASP A 36 -19.33 15.63 -11.81
CA ASP A 36 -19.19 17.06 -12.08
C ASP A 36 -17.84 17.62 -11.59
N SER A 37 -17.22 16.96 -10.62
CA SER A 37 -15.89 17.33 -10.10
C SER A 37 -14.73 16.88 -11.01
N VAL A 38 -14.98 15.97 -11.95
CA VAL A 38 -13.96 15.46 -12.86
C VAL A 38 -13.59 16.56 -13.88
N PRO A 39 -12.34 16.99 -13.95
CA PRO A 39 -11.94 17.98 -14.94
C PRO A 39 -12.09 17.43 -16.36
N ASN A 40 -12.39 18.32 -17.32
CA ASN A 40 -12.53 17.95 -18.74
C ASN A 40 -11.26 17.32 -19.32
N GLU A 41 -10.11 17.65 -18.76
CA GLU A 41 -8.82 17.04 -19.08
C GLU A 41 -8.18 16.49 -17.79
N ILE A 42 -8.00 15.19 -17.76
CA ILE A 42 -7.33 14.52 -16.63
C ILE A 42 -5.82 14.60 -16.89
N LYS A 43 -5.15 15.46 -16.12
CA LYS A 43 -3.69 15.50 -16.09
C LYS A 43 -3.14 14.26 -15.39
N LYS A 44 -1.93 13.87 -15.79
CA LYS A 44 -1.21 12.77 -15.12
C LYS A 44 -0.97 13.14 -13.65
N CYS A 45 -1.36 12.25 -12.76
CA CYS A 45 -1.01 12.36 -11.34
C CYS A 45 0.38 11.80 -11.10
N MET A 46 1.11 12.37 -10.15
CA MET A 46 2.34 11.79 -9.65
C MET A 46 2.00 10.58 -8.76
N ILE A 47 2.06 9.37 -9.31
CA ILE A 47 1.89 8.13 -8.53
C ILE A 47 3.25 7.56 -8.11
N ASN A 48 4.28 7.76 -8.95
CA ASN A 48 5.64 7.34 -8.62
C ASN A 48 6.55 8.58 -8.49
N PRO A 49 7.15 8.79 -7.32
CA PRO A 49 7.95 9.97 -7.03
C PRO A 49 9.36 9.87 -7.61
N VAL A 50 9.51 9.69 -8.92
CA VAL A 50 10.83 9.52 -9.51
C VAL A 50 11.75 10.71 -9.23
N ASN A 51 11.21 11.93 -9.15
CA ASN A 51 12.04 13.12 -9.01
C ASN A 51 12.16 13.67 -7.57
N GLU A 52 11.05 13.81 -6.83
CA GLU A 52 11.10 14.39 -5.48
C GLU A 52 11.44 13.35 -4.40
N THR A 53 10.93 12.14 -4.53
CA THR A 53 11.25 11.08 -3.57
C THR A 53 12.66 10.55 -3.82
N ASN A 54 13.14 10.49 -5.06
CA ASN A 54 14.54 10.13 -5.32
C ASN A 54 15.51 11.15 -4.72
N LYS A 55 15.20 12.44 -4.76
CA LYS A 55 16.00 13.46 -4.06
C LYS A 55 15.99 13.28 -2.54
N ARG A 56 14.90 12.76 -1.99
CA ARG A 56 14.72 12.50 -0.56
C ARG A 56 15.19 11.12 -0.11
N LEU A 57 15.22 10.15 -1.03
CA LEU A 57 15.69 8.78 -0.79
C LEU A 57 17.12 8.54 -1.24
N THR A 58 17.71 9.42 -2.05
CA THR A 58 19.14 9.43 -2.36
C THR A 58 19.87 10.05 -1.18
N PHE A 59 20.15 9.24 -0.20
CA PHE A 59 21.13 9.57 0.81
C PHE A 59 22.51 9.38 0.19
N GLU A 60 23.41 10.33 0.41
CA GLU A 60 24.82 10.07 0.15
C GLU A 60 25.27 8.91 1.03
N LEU A 61 26.05 7.98 0.49
CA LEU A 61 26.49 6.77 1.22
C LEU A 61 27.05 7.09 2.59
N ASP A 62 27.80 8.19 2.71
CA ASP A 62 28.42 8.64 3.96
C ASP A 62 27.41 9.17 4.98
N SER A 63 26.17 9.45 4.57
CA SER A 63 25.09 9.90 5.46
C SER A 63 24.25 8.76 6.01
N LEU A 64 24.42 7.55 5.49
CA LEU A 64 23.69 6.37 5.96
C LEU A 64 24.30 5.83 7.25
N PRO A 65 23.48 5.39 8.21
CA PRO A 65 24.00 4.79 9.44
C PRO A 65 24.78 3.50 9.16
N ASN A 66 25.92 3.34 9.82
CA ASN A 66 26.79 2.16 9.63
C ASN A 66 26.07 0.83 9.87
N ASN A 67 25.07 0.79 10.74
CA ASN A 67 24.32 -0.44 11.05
C ASN A 67 23.40 -0.94 9.93
N ILE A 68 23.21 -0.18 8.84
CA ILE A 68 22.50 -0.64 7.65
C ILE A 68 23.35 -1.60 6.84
N PHE A 69 24.66 -1.37 6.82
CA PHE A 69 25.61 -2.16 6.04
C PHE A 69 25.95 -3.48 6.73
N ALA A 70 26.41 -4.43 5.94
CA ALA A 70 27.08 -5.62 6.42
C ALA A 70 28.58 -5.37 6.45
N ASP A 71 29.30 -5.98 7.36
CA ASP A 71 30.76 -5.90 7.37
C ASP A 71 31.36 -6.67 6.19
N PRO A 72 32.52 -6.24 5.66
CA PRO A 72 33.19 -6.97 4.61
C PRO A 72 33.49 -8.42 5.01
N GLY A 73 32.99 -9.37 4.24
CA GLY A 73 33.11 -10.81 4.51
C GLY A 73 31.87 -11.45 5.16
N ASP A 74 30.93 -10.65 5.62
CA ASP A 74 29.66 -11.18 6.12
C ASP A 74 28.79 -11.76 5.00
N VAL A 75 28.15 -12.88 5.31
CA VAL A 75 27.16 -13.51 4.42
C VAL A 75 25.78 -13.32 5.07
N ILE A 76 25.05 -12.31 4.61
CA ILE A 76 23.71 -12.03 5.09
C ILE A 76 22.66 -12.20 3.96
N PRO A 77 21.46 -12.71 4.26
CA PRO A 77 20.39 -12.77 3.27
C PRO A 77 19.94 -11.36 2.84
N ASN A 78 19.59 -11.18 1.57
CA ASN A 78 19.11 -9.91 1.03
C ASN A 78 17.91 -9.33 1.81
N ARG A 79 17.03 -10.20 2.34
CA ARG A 79 15.88 -9.77 3.16
C ARG A 79 16.30 -9.03 4.44
N VAL A 80 17.46 -9.35 5.00
CA VAL A 80 18.01 -8.65 6.17
C VAL A 80 18.46 -7.24 5.80
N GLY A 81 19.16 -7.08 4.69
CA GLY A 81 19.56 -5.76 4.17
C GLY A 81 18.35 -4.89 3.85
N PHE A 82 17.35 -5.45 3.16
CA PHE A 82 16.10 -4.75 2.87
C PHE A 82 15.36 -4.33 4.13
N SER A 83 15.28 -5.21 5.12
CA SER A 83 14.68 -4.92 6.43
C SER A 83 15.35 -3.75 7.15
N LYS A 84 16.69 -3.75 7.22
CA LYS A 84 17.46 -2.68 7.84
C LYS A 84 17.24 -1.33 7.13
N TYR A 85 17.30 -1.34 5.80
CA TYR A 85 17.10 -0.12 5.02
C TYR A 85 15.69 0.44 5.15
N ALA A 86 14.67 -0.41 5.05
CA ALA A 86 13.28 0.01 5.21
C ALA A 86 12.97 0.50 6.64
N SER A 87 13.56 -0.11 7.66
CA SER A 87 13.50 0.39 9.04
C SER A 87 14.06 1.81 9.15
N PHE A 88 15.24 2.04 8.59
CA PHE A 88 15.85 3.38 8.55
C PHE A 88 14.96 4.39 7.83
N LEU A 89 14.42 4.05 6.66
CA LEU A 89 13.53 4.94 5.92
C LEU A 89 12.25 5.25 6.69
N ASN A 90 11.61 4.25 7.27
CA ASN A 90 10.41 4.45 8.08
C ASN A 90 10.67 5.33 9.30
N SER A 91 11.81 5.14 9.97
CA SER A 91 12.23 5.99 11.09
C SER A 91 12.47 7.44 10.67
N SER A 92 13.15 7.63 9.55
CA SER A 92 13.42 8.95 9.00
C SER A 92 12.15 9.69 8.62
N TYR A 93 11.24 9.00 7.93
CA TYR A 93 9.93 9.56 7.55
C TYR A 93 9.04 9.83 8.76
N GLN A 94 9.07 8.96 9.78
CA GLN A 94 8.33 9.21 11.01
C GLN A 94 8.79 10.48 11.70
N LYS A 95 10.10 10.76 11.73
CA LYS A 95 10.65 11.98 12.32
C LYS A 95 10.27 13.23 11.52
N GLU A 96 10.31 13.14 10.20
CA GLU A 96 10.09 14.30 9.31
C GLU A 96 8.62 14.56 9.05
N TYR A 97 7.83 13.51 8.79
CA TYR A 97 6.44 13.61 8.32
C TYR A 97 5.40 13.06 9.29
N GLY A 98 5.79 12.50 10.43
CA GLY A 98 4.91 11.89 11.41
C GLY A 98 4.24 10.57 10.95
N ARG A 99 4.75 9.95 9.89
CA ARG A 99 4.22 8.70 9.30
C ARG A 99 5.34 7.85 8.70
N PRO A 100 5.12 6.52 8.53
CA PRO A 100 6.05 5.68 7.78
C PRO A 100 6.01 6.00 6.28
N LEU A 101 7.04 5.60 5.55
CA LEU A 101 7.05 5.57 4.09
C LEU A 101 6.57 4.22 3.56
N PHE A 102 7.10 3.12 4.11
CA PHE A 102 6.75 1.76 3.71
C PHE A 102 5.67 1.18 4.60
N LEU A 103 4.59 0.70 3.98
CA LEU A 103 3.64 -0.22 4.60
C LEU A 103 4.03 -1.66 4.25
N ALA A 104 3.86 -2.58 5.20
CA ALA A 104 4.30 -3.97 5.04
C ALA A 104 3.22 -4.97 5.43
N MET A 105 3.11 -6.03 4.64
CA MET A 105 2.25 -7.19 4.89
C MET A 105 2.98 -8.48 4.54
N SER A 106 2.82 -9.50 5.38
CA SER A 106 3.35 -10.82 5.10
C SER A 106 2.27 -11.86 5.31
N ALA A 107 2.30 -12.93 4.52
CA ALA A 107 1.36 -14.04 4.63
C ALA A 107 1.69 -14.90 5.86
N ASP A 108 1.43 -14.38 7.06
CA ASP A 108 1.76 -14.96 8.38
C ASP A 108 3.27 -15.30 8.57
N LEU A 109 4.14 -14.59 7.87
CA LEU A 109 5.58 -14.89 7.78
C LEU A 109 6.46 -13.66 8.05
N ALA A 110 5.96 -12.64 8.75
CA ALA A 110 6.64 -11.36 8.91
C ALA A 110 8.05 -11.49 9.50
N ASP A 111 8.21 -12.35 10.51
CA ASP A 111 9.51 -12.58 11.15
C ASP A 111 10.47 -13.36 10.22
N SER A 112 10.02 -14.44 9.62
CA SER A 112 10.87 -15.28 8.77
C SER A 112 11.24 -14.62 7.44
N THR A 113 10.44 -13.69 6.95
CA THR A 113 10.74 -12.87 5.76
C THR A 113 11.40 -11.53 6.10
N ASN A 114 11.64 -11.26 7.38
CA ASN A 114 12.24 -10.03 7.91
C ASN A 114 11.43 -8.74 7.65
N LEU A 115 10.15 -8.83 7.28
CA LEU A 115 9.30 -7.63 7.19
C LEU A 115 8.98 -7.02 8.56
N SER A 116 9.08 -7.79 9.65
CA SER A 116 8.96 -7.27 11.02
C SER A 116 9.97 -6.14 11.31
N GLY A 117 11.11 -6.15 10.64
CA GLY A 117 12.10 -5.08 10.73
C GLY A 117 11.57 -3.70 10.31
N PHE A 118 10.58 -3.62 9.43
CA PHE A 118 9.98 -2.35 9.00
C PHE A 118 9.29 -1.58 10.12
N ALA A 119 8.93 -2.28 11.20
CA ALA A 119 8.18 -1.75 12.33
C ALA A 119 8.96 -1.75 13.65
N ILE A 120 10.28 -1.93 13.62
CA ILE A 120 11.12 -2.02 14.84
C ILE A 120 10.88 -0.82 15.77
N GLU A 121 10.80 0.40 15.24
CA GLU A 121 10.61 1.61 16.05
C GLU A 121 9.13 1.88 16.43
N TYR A 122 8.21 1.07 15.89
CA TYR A 122 6.78 1.18 16.16
C TYR A 122 6.29 0.15 17.19
N GLY A 123 7.16 -0.75 17.62
CA GLY A 123 6.79 -1.86 18.48
C GLY A 123 6.86 -1.54 19.97
N SER A 124 5.80 -1.86 20.72
CA SER A 124 5.96 -2.25 22.11
C SER A 124 6.37 -3.74 22.16
N ASN A 125 7.08 -4.16 23.20
CA ASN A 125 7.49 -5.56 23.41
C ASN A 125 6.34 -6.58 23.36
N LYS A 126 5.08 -6.15 23.44
CA LYS A 126 3.91 -7.02 23.47
C LYS A 126 3.38 -7.42 22.10
N ASN A 127 3.48 -6.58 21.07
CA ASN A 127 2.89 -6.83 19.76
C ASN A 127 3.90 -6.87 18.59
N LYS A 128 5.19 -6.97 18.89
CA LYS A 128 6.27 -7.08 17.88
C LYS A 128 6.21 -6.02 16.77
N GLY A 129 5.67 -4.85 17.06
CA GLY A 129 5.51 -3.80 16.06
C GLY A 129 4.30 -3.96 15.13
N LEU A 130 3.45 -4.94 15.30
CA LEU A 130 2.26 -5.11 14.48
C LEU A 130 1.27 -3.95 14.67
N TYR A 131 0.60 -3.59 13.58
CA TYR A 131 -0.52 -2.65 13.64
C TYR A 131 -1.64 -3.22 14.51
N ASP A 132 -2.16 -2.39 15.37
CA ASP A 132 -3.33 -2.67 16.20
C ASP A 132 -4.17 -1.41 16.32
N LYS A 133 -5.47 -1.53 16.05
CA LYS A 133 -6.40 -0.38 16.02
C LYS A 133 -6.58 0.32 17.37
N GLU A 134 -6.28 -0.34 18.47
CA GLU A 134 -6.44 0.19 19.81
C GLU A 134 -5.10 0.63 20.42
N ASN A 135 -4.02 -0.10 20.11
CA ASN A 135 -2.76 0.05 20.82
C ASN A 135 -1.59 0.49 19.93
N ASN A 136 -1.66 0.31 18.59
CA ASN A 136 -0.55 0.61 17.69
C ASN A 136 -0.99 1.08 16.30
N LEU A 137 -1.73 2.17 16.25
CA LEU A 137 -2.28 2.75 15.01
C LEU A 137 -1.23 3.23 14.01
N ARG A 138 -0.01 3.50 14.48
CA ARG A 138 1.04 4.07 13.63
C ARG A 138 1.96 3.04 12.99
N SER A 139 1.81 1.77 13.37
CA SER A 139 2.68 0.74 12.82
C SER A 139 2.47 0.53 11.33
N PRO A 140 3.56 0.45 10.56
CA PRO A 140 3.51 0.12 9.15
C PRO A 140 3.32 -1.36 8.84
N LEU A 141 3.40 -2.25 9.84
CA LEU A 141 3.31 -3.70 9.67
C LEU A 141 1.92 -4.21 10.01
N PHE A 142 1.14 -4.56 9.00
CA PHE A 142 -0.22 -5.04 9.18
C PHE A 142 -0.24 -6.55 9.46
N PRO A 143 -0.96 -7.00 10.50
CA PRO A 143 -1.15 -8.43 10.75
C PRO A 143 -1.99 -9.04 9.63
N GLN A 144 -1.51 -10.11 9.03
CA GLN A 144 -2.17 -10.81 7.93
C GLN A 144 -2.08 -12.33 8.11
N GLY A 145 -3.13 -13.02 7.68
CA GLY A 145 -3.08 -14.46 7.49
C GLY A 145 -2.40 -14.86 6.17
N ILE A 146 -2.53 -16.12 5.79
CA ILE A 146 -1.98 -16.66 4.53
C ILE A 146 -2.86 -16.19 3.37
N THR A 147 -2.64 -14.98 2.90
CA THR A 147 -3.47 -14.26 1.93
C THR A 147 -2.61 -13.46 0.94
N GLU A 148 -1.72 -14.12 0.23
CA GLU A 148 -0.75 -13.50 -0.67
C GLU A 148 -1.41 -12.58 -1.70
N PHE A 149 -2.50 -13.03 -2.32
CA PHE A 149 -3.24 -12.25 -3.32
C PHE A 149 -3.78 -10.95 -2.72
N THR A 150 -4.46 -11.05 -1.58
CA THR A 150 -5.06 -9.90 -0.89
C THR A 150 -3.98 -8.93 -0.41
N ASN A 151 -2.89 -9.44 0.17
CA ASN A 151 -1.77 -8.61 0.62
C ASN A 151 -1.16 -7.82 -0.52
N ALA A 152 -0.97 -8.45 -1.68
CA ALA A 152 -0.45 -7.78 -2.87
C ALA A 152 -1.44 -6.72 -3.40
N GLY A 153 -2.74 -7.01 -3.42
CA GLY A 153 -3.78 -6.08 -3.84
C GLY A 153 -3.89 -4.86 -2.91
N MET A 154 -3.85 -5.07 -1.61
CA MET A 154 -3.87 -3.98 -0.63
C MET A 154 -2.64 -3.08 -0.74
N MET A 155 -1.45 -3.67 -0.93
CA MET A 155 -0.23 -2.89 -1.11
C MET A 155 -0.20 -2.15 -2.44
N ALA A 156 -0.68 -2.76 -3.52
CA ALA A 156 -0.84 -2.09 -4.81
C ALA A 156 -1.79 -0.88 -4.67
N GLY A 157 -2.94 -1.07 -4.01
CA GLY A 157 -3.88 0.02 -3.74
C GLY A 157 -3.26 1.13 -2.89
N ALA A 158 -2.56 0.79 -1.81
CA ALA A 158 -1.89 1.78 -0.96
C ALA A 158 -0.82 2.58 -1.72
N ALA A 159 -0.10 1.95 -2.65
CA ALA A 159 0.94 2.60 -3.44
C ALA A 159 0.37 3.56 -4.52
N THR A 160 -0.93 3.48 -4.84
CA THR A 160 -1.58 4.40 -5.78
C THR A 160 -2.16 5.65 -5.10
N VAL A 161 -2.16 5.72 -3.77
CA VAL A 161 -2.73 6.84 -3.02
C VAL A 161 -1.72 7.99 -2.94
N ASN A 162 -2.16 9.17 -3.34
CA ASN A 162 -1.39 10.40 -3.18
C ASN A 162 -2.19 11.40 -2.33
N PHE A 163 -1.67 11.74 -1.15
CA PHE A 163 -2.28 12.68 -0.21
C PHE A 163 -1.89 14.14 -0.44
N SER A 164 -1.08 14.41 -1.47
CA SER A 164 -0.66 15.78 -1.77
C SER A 164 -1.84 16.63 -2.21
N LYS A 165 -1.86 17.89 -1.79
CA LYS A 165 -2.78 18.91 -2.33
C LYS A 165 -2.47 19.27 -3.77
N ASN A 166 -1.25 18.98 -4.23
CA ASN A 166 -0.80 19.16 -5.62
C ASN A 166 -0.35 17.78 -6.18
N PRO A 167 -1.29 16.89 -6.51
CA PRO A 167 -0.97 15.51 -6.90
C PRO A 167 -0.30 15.39 -8.27
N TYR A 168 -0.25 16.47 -9.04
CA TYR A 168 0.39 16.50 -10.37
C TYR A 168 1.90 16.72 -10.30
N ASP A 169 2.37 17.37 -9.25
CA ASP A 169 3.77 17.76 -9.10
C ASP A 169 4.45 17.12 -7.89
N VAL A 170 3.67 16.71 -6.89
CA VAL A 170 4.18 16.23 -5.62
C VAL A 170 3.53 14.90 -5.25
N PHE A 171 4.36 13.93 -4.88
CA PHE A 171 3.89 12.69 -4.28
C PHE A 171 3.95 12.76 -2.75
N SER A 172 2.84 12.42 -2.11
CA SER A 172 2.73 12.22 -0.67
C SER A 172 1.93 10.95 -0.39
N GLY A 173 2.55 9.81 -0.54
CA GLY A 173 1.91 8.51 -0.41
C GLY A 173 2.77 7.51 0.33
N PHE A 174 2.51 6.24 0.08
CA PHE A 174 3.23 5.12 0.67
C PHE A 174 3.88 4.25 -0.40
N PHE A 175 4.97 3.61 -0.04
CA PHE A 175 5.44 2.42 -0.72
C PHE A 175 4.87 1.18 -0.03
N GLY A 176 4.63 0.13 -0.80
CA GLY A 176 4.15 -1.15 -0.29
C GLY A 176 5.22 -2.23 -0.34
N ALA A 177 5.29 -3.03 0.71
CA ALA A 177 6.09 -4.24 0.73
C ALA A 177 5.22 -5.42 1.13
N THR A 178 5.25 -6.49 0.34
CA THR A 178 4.55 -7.72 0.67
C THR A 178 5.46 -8.93 0.46
N SER A 179 5.48 -9.82 1.44
CA SER A 179 6.35 -11.00 1.42
C SER A 179 5.60 -12.31 1.53
N THR A 180 6.22 -13.34 1.00
CA THR A 180 5.88 -14.74 1.16
C THR A 180 7.11 -15.59 0.80
N TYR A 181 7.02 -16.90 0.91
CA TYR A 181 8.06 -17.78 0.38
C TYR A 181 8.01 -17.89 -1.13
N GLY A 182 9.16 -18.12 -1.76
CA GLY A 182 9.30 -18.13 -3.22
C GLY A 182 8.31 -19.04 -3.94
N SER A 183 7.99 -20.21 -3.36
CA SER A 183 7.02 -21.16 -3.91
C SER A 183 5.58 -20.65 -3.98
N PHE A 184 5.23 -19.59 -3.23
CA PHE A 184 3.89 -18.98 -3.21
C PHE A 184 3.84 -17.62 -3.89
N SER A 185 4.96 -17.15 -4.42
CA SER A 185 5.05 -15.82 -5.05
C SER A 185 4.10 -15.65 -6.25
N TYR A 186 3.80 -16.73 -6.97
CA TYR A 186 2.87 -16.72 -8.09
C TYR A 186 1.43 -16.31 -7.70
N LEU A 187 1.04 -16.51 -6.44
CA LEU A 187 -0.28 -16.09 -5.94
C LEU A 187 -0.46 -14.57 -5.94
N LYS A 188 0.62 -13.81 -6.07
CA LYS A 188 0.58 -12.35 -6.15
C LYS A 188 0.48 -11.82 -7.58
N TYR A 189 0.57 -12.67 -8.59
CA TYR A 189 0.66 -12.27 -9.98
C TYR A 189 -0.50 -11.38 -10.43
N GLY A 190 -1.74 -11.73 -10.10
CA GLY A 190 -2.92 -10.96 -10.49
C GLY A 190 -2.87 -9.49 -10.07
N PRO A 191 -2.76 -9.19 -8.76
CA PRO A 191 -2.65 -7.81 -8.29
C PRO A 191 -1.44 -7.05 -8.84
N ILE A 192 -0.28 -7.70 -8.95
CA ILE A 192 0.92 -7.08 -9.50
C ILE A 192 0.73 -6.75 -10.98
N ARG A 193 0.10 -7.64 -11.75
CA ARG A 193 -0.19 -7.41 -13.16
C ARG A 193 -1.16 -6.24 -13.36
N LEU A 194 -2.21 -6.17 -12.54
CA LEU A 194 -3.15 -5.05 -12.57
C LEU A 194 -2.48 -3.73 -12.19
N PHE A 195 -1.67 -3.72 -11.15
CA PHE A 195 -0.92 -2.53 -10.75
C PHE A 195 0.03 -2.05 -11.86
N SER A 196 0.75 -2.97 -12.50
CA SER A 196 1.61 -2.67 -13.63
C SER A 196 0.84 -2.07 -14.81
N GLN A 197 -0.37 -2.55 -15.07
CA GLN A 197 -1.22 -2.01 -16.13
C GLN A 197 -1.75 -0.61 -15.79
N ILE A 198 -2.21 -0.40 -14.57
CA ILE A 198 -2.63 0.92 -14.09
C ILE A 198 -1.47 1.92 -14.23
N ALA A 199 -0.27 1.53 -13.83
CA ALA A 199 0.92 2.37 -13.96
C ALA A 199 1.20 2.71 -15.43
N GLN A 200 1.13 1.74 -16.34
CA GLN A 200 1.33 1.93 -17.76
C GLN A 200 0.25 2.84 -18.39
N ASP A 201 -1.01 2.60 -18.09
CA ASP A 201 -2.14 3.35 -18.66
C ASP A 201 -2.18 4.79 -18.14
N SER A 202 -1.68 5.01 -16.92
CA SER A 202 -1.54 6.33 -16.31
C SER A 202 -0.27 7.06 -16.74
N ASN A 203 0.56 6.46 -17.58
CA ASN A 203 1.87 6.99 -18.01
C ASN A 203 2.82 7.31 -16.84
N LEU A 204 2.91 6.42 -15.89
CA LEU A 204 3.73 6.54 -14.70
C LEU A 204 5.04 5.77 -14.82
#